data_0c80879cd6e7c11d5cb45871cbc2f8ca
#
_entry.id   0c80879cd6e7c11d5cb45871cbc2f8ca
#
_cell.length_a   1.000
_cell.length_b   1.000
_cell.length_c   1.000
_cell.angle_alpha   90.00
_cell.angle_beta   90.00
_cell.angle_gamma   90.00
#
_symmetry.space_group_name_H-M   'P 1'
#
loop_
_entity.id
_entity.type
_entity.pdbx_description
1 polymer ?
#
loop_
_entity_poly.entity_id
_entity_poly.type
_entity_poly.pdbx_seq_one_letter_code
_entity_poly.pdbx_strand_id
1 'polypeptide(L)'
;MVDGLRMLLARLDAATGSDRALDAEIGRLLGPRAPEAVPDYTASVDRTIDLVHALLPDWGWHLGWNATGVLPYAALHAGVQRVEAAAPTVPLALLKAMVRALAANATGNGQAASDG
;
A
#
# COMPACT_ATOMS: atom_id res chain seq x y z
N MET A 1 -6.87 13.65 1.67
CA MET A 1 -5.95 12.49 1.58
C MET A 1 -6.52 11.24 2.25
N VAL A 2 -7.00 11.37 3.49
CA VAL A 2 -7.52 10.19 4.20
C VAL A 2 -8.71 9.56 3.47
N ASP A 3 -9.61 10.37 2.95
CA ASP A 3 -10.76 9.84 2.19
C ASP A 3 -10.30 9.15 0.91
N GLY A 4 -9.31 9.72 0.21
CA GLY A 4 -8.74 9.09 -0.98
C GLY A 4 -8.09 7.76 -0.67
N LEU A 5 -7.34 7.67 0.44
CA LEU A 5 -6.70 6.43 0.88
C LEU A 5 -7.76 5.38 1.27
N ARG A 6 -8.83 5.82 1.93
CA ARG A 6 -9.90 4.91 2.33
C ARG A 6 -10.62 4.33 1.12
N MET A 7 -10.91 5.16 0.12
CA MET A 7 -11.52 4.70 -1.12
C MET A 7 -10.61 3.76 -1.88
N LEU A 8 -9.31 4.09 -1.92
CA LEU A 8 -8.33 3.23 -2.57
C LEU A 8 -8.24 1.87 -1.88
N LEU A 9 -8.25 1.87 -0.55
CA LEU A 9 -8.21 0.61 0.22
C LEU A 9 -9.42 -0.26 -0.09
N ALA A 10 -10.61 0.33 -0.21
CA ALA A 10 -11.81 -0.41 -0.55
C ALA A 10 -11.69 -1.06 -1.93
N ARG A 11 -11.11 -0.36 -2.90
CA ARG A 11 -10.88 -0.92 -4.23
C ARG A 11 -9.84 -2.04 -4.20
N LEU A 12 -8.79 -1.87 -3.40
CA LEU A 12 -7.77 -2.91 -3.24
C LEU A 12 -8.35 -4.16 -2.57
N ASP A 13 -9.24 -3.98 -1.60
CA ASP A 13 -9.91 -5.10 -0.94
C ASP A 13 -10.79 -5.89 -1.91
N ALA A 14 -11.36 -5.23 -2.90
CA ALA A 14 -12.21 -5.88 -3.90
C ALA A 14 -11.41 -6.46 -5.07
N ALA A 15 -10.16 -6.08 -5.24
CA ALA A 15 -9.35 -6.50 -6.39
C ALA A 15 -8.94 -7.97 -6.27
N THR A 16 -8.93 -8.67 -7.39
CA THR A 16 -8.55 -10.09 -7.45
C THR A 16 -7.29 -10.34 -8.28
N GLY A 17 -6.79 -9.32 -8.97
CA GLY A 17 -5.59 -9.43 -9.78
C GLY A 17 -5.18 -8.07 -10.30
N SER A 18 -4.34 -8.05 -11.31
CA SER A 18 -3.88 -6.80 -11.91
C SER A 18 -5.03 -6.03 -12.54
N ASP A 19 -4.97 -4.71 -12.43
CA ASP A 19 -6.06 -3.83 -12.86
C ASP A 19 -5.48 -2.47 -13.26
N ARG A 20 -5.53 -2.15 -14.57
CA ARG A 20 -4.96 -0.90 -15.08
C ARG A 20 -5.70 0.34 -14.57
N ALA A 21 -7.01 0.24 -14.37
CA ALA A 21 -7.77 1.36 -13.80
C ALA A 21 -7.34 1.63 -12.36
N LEU A 22 -7.07 0.57 -11.62
CA LEU A 22 -6.58 0.69 -10.25
C LEU A 22 -5.14 1.23 -10.23
N ASP A 23 -4.29 0.79 -11.17
CA ASP A 23 -2.94 1.35 -11.32
C ASP A 23 -3.00 2.87 -11.51
N ALA A 24 -3.90 3.33 -12.38
CA ALA A 24 -4.07 4.76 -12.65
C ALA A 24 -4.48 5.52 -11.38
N GLU A 25 -5.38 4.95 -10.61
CA GLU A 25 -5.83 5.56 -9.35
C GLU A 25 -4.70 5.63 -8.32
N ILE A 26 -3.92 4.57 -8.20
CA ILE A 26 -2.75 4.53 -7.33
C ILE A 26 -1.75 5.61 -7.76
N GLY A 27 -1.47 5.66 -9.05
CA GLY A 27 -0.54 6.67 -9.59
C GLY A 27 -1.01 8.09 -9.35
N ARG A 28 -2.30 8.34 -9.51
CA ARG A 28 -2.89 9.66 -9.31
C ARG A 28 -2.79 10.11 -7.84
N LEU A 29 -3.05 9.19 -6.92
CA LEU A 29 -3.05 9.52 -5.49
C LEU A 29 -1.66 9.49 -4.87
N LEU A 30 -0.81 8.56 -5.27
CA LEU A 30 0.41 8.23 -4.54
C LEU A 30 1.67 8.29 -5.39
N GLY A 31 1.53 8.24 -6.70
CA GLY A 31 2.68 8.23 -7.59
C GLY A 31 3.32 9.58 -7.77
N PRO A 32 4.46 9.62 -8.47
CA PRO A 32 5.13 10.88 -8.78
C PRO A 32 4.26 11.74 -9.70
N ARG A 33 4.43 13.05 -9.58
CA ARG A 33 3.68 14.00 -10.42
C ARG A 33 4.07 13.83 -11.88
N ALA A 34 3.07 13.93 -12.75
CA ALA A 34 3.23 13.93 -14.20
C ALA A 34 4.10 12.77 -14.70
N PRO A 35 3.77 11.55 -14.35
CA PRO A 35 4.50 10.41 -14.88
C PRO A 35 4.25 10.32 -16.39
N GLU A 36 5.26 9.95 -17.16
CA GLU A 36 5.11 9.75 -18.60
C GLU A 36 4.18 8.58 -18.89
N ALA A 37 4.22 7.57 -18.04
CA ALA A 37 3.33 6.42 -18.13
C ALA A 37 3.03 5.95 -16.70
N VAL A 38 1.82 5.43 -16.52
CA VAL A 38 1.41 4.88 -15.23
C VAL A 38 2.06 3.51 -15.05
N PRO A 39 2.86 3.31 -13.99
CA PRO A 39 3.41 1.99 -13.71
C PRO A 39 2.31 0.96 -13.42
N ASP A 40 2.63 -0.29 -13.69
CA ASP A 40 1.70 -1.41 -13.47
C ASP A 40 1.78 -1.93 -12.04
N TYR A 41 1.46 -1.08 -11.07
CA TYR A 41 1.59 -1.40 -9.65
C TYR A 41 0.91 -2.71 -9.26
N THR A 42 -0.31 -2.92 -9.73
CA THR A 42 -1.09 -4.11 -9.35
C THR A 42 -0.57 -5.39 -10.00
N ALA A 43 0.37 -5.28 -10.94
CA ALA A 43 0.97 -6.43 -11.62
C ALA A 43 2.44 -6.62 -11.26
N SER A 44 3.07 -5.68 -10.55
CA SER A 44 4.51 -5.68 -10.36
C SER A 44 4.90 -5.43 -8.91
N VAL A 45 5.55 -6.42 -8.31
CA VAL A 45 6.12 -6.28 -6.96
C VAL A 45 7.19 -5.19 -6.95
N ASP A 46 8.05 -5.16 -7.97
CA ASP A 46 9.14 -4.19 -8.03
C ASP A 46 8.63 -2.75 -8.06
N ARG A 47 7.61 -2.49 -8.88
CA ARG A 47 7.02 -1.15 -8.94
C ARG A 47 6.36 -0.75 -7.62
N THR A 48 5.72 -1.71 -6.97
CA THR A 48 5.12 -1.46 -5.66
C THR A 48 6.17 -1.22 -4.59
N ILE A 49 7.28 -1.96 -4.62
CA ILE A 49 8.38 -1.74 -3.68
C ILE A 49 8.99 -0.35 -3.88
N ASP A 50 9.16 0.09 -5.13
CA ASP A 50 9.63 1.43 -5.41
C ASP A 50 8.72 2.48 -4.75
N LEU A 51 7.41 2.27 -4.85
CA LEU A 51 6.43 3.18 -4.27
C LEU A 51 6.51 3.17 -2.73
N VAL A 52 6.66 1.99 -2.14
CA VAL A 52 6.83 1.86 -0.68
C VAL A 52 8.06 2.64 -0.23
N HIS A 53 9.18 2.48 -0.93
CA HIS A 53 10.42 3.20 -0.58
C HIS A 53 10.25 4.71 -0.71
N ALA A 54 9.47 5.16 -1.70
CA ALA A 54 9.24 6.59 -1.89
C ALA A 54 8.36 7.19 -0.81
N LEU A 55 7.33 6.46 -0.38
CA LEU A 55 6.32 6.98 0.54
C LEU A 55 6.60 6.64 2.00
N LEU A 56 7.29 5.54 2.24
CA LEU A 56 7.59 5.04 3.58
C LEU A 56 9.08 4.66 3.63
N PRO A 57 9.99 5.64 3.47
CA PRO A 57 11.43 5.34 3.30
C PRO A 57 12.06 4.66 4.51
N ASP A 58 11.52 4.87 5.72
CA ASP A 58 12.08 4.29 6.93
C ASP A 58 11.43 2.97 7.32
N TRP A 59 10.52 2.47 6.50
CA TRP A 59 9.81 1.23 6.79
C TRP A 59 10.48 0.04 6.13
N GLY A 60 10.56 -1.06 6.88
CA GLY A 60 10.93 -2.35 6.32
C GLY A 60 9.70 -3.08 5.80
N TRP A 61 9.92 -4.09 4.97
CA TRP A 61 8.83 -4.89 4.43
C TRP A 61 9.21 -6.36 4.43
N HIS A 62 8.18 -7.20 4.49
CA HIS A 62 8.33 -8.64 4.48
C HIS A 62 7.16 -9.24 3.70
N LEU A 63 7.46 -10.16 2.80
CA LEU A 63 6.47 -10.85 1.98
C LEU A 63 6.47 -12.32 2.33
N GLY A 64 5.30 -12.94 2.32
CA GLY A 64 5.20 -14.35 2.63
C GLY A 64 3.80 -14.89 2.33
N TRP A 65 3.46 -15.97 2.97
CA TRP A 65 2.15 -16.60 2.87
C TRP A 65 1.46 -16.51 4.22
N ASN A 66 0.12 -16.37 4.21
CA ASN A 66 -0.62 -16.33 5.45
C ASN A 66 -0.56 -17.70 6.14
N ALA A 67 -1.12 -17.78 7.35
CA ALA A 67 -1.03 -18.97 8.18
C ALA A 67 -1.62 -20.21 7.51
N THR A 68 -2.61 -20.05 6.61
CA THR A 68 -3.19 -21.15 5.87
C THR A 68 -2.36 -21.57 4.67
N GLY A 69 -1.37 -20.75 4.26
CA GLY A 69 -0.57 -21.00 3.08
C GLY A 69 -1.31 -20.78 1.77
N VAL A 70 -2.50 -20.18 1.80
CA VAL A 70 -3.34 -20.00 0.61
C VAL A 70 -3.15 -18.65 -0.03
N LEU A 71 -2.99 -17.59 0.78
CA LEU A 71 -2.88 -16.23 0.26
C LEU A 71 -1.53 -15.63 0.56
N PRO A 72 -0.96 -14.88 -0.40
CA PRO A 72 0.20 -14.03 -0.11
C PRO A 72 -0.14 -12.99 0.95
N TYR A 73 0.85 -12.64 1.77
CA TYR A 73 0.68 -11.52 2.66
C TYR A 73 1.89 -10.60 2.58
N ALA A 74 1.69 -9.36 2.99
CA ALA A 74 2.77 -8.39 3.13
C ALA A 74 2.69 -7.77 4.51
N ALA A 75 3.85 -7.53 5.11
CA ALA A 75 3.97 -6.82 6.37
C ALA A 75 4.91 -5.64 6.18
N LEU A 76 4.51 -4.49 6.71
CA LEU A 76 5.35 -3.31 6.76
C LEU A 76 5.59 -2.95 8.22
N HIS A 77 6.80 -2.55 8.54
CA HIS A 77 7.13 -2.26 9.93
C HIS A 77 8.09 -1.08 10.05
N ALA A 78 7.91 -0.33 11.12
CA ALA A 78 8.79 0.77 11.49
C ALA A 78 8.77 0.89 13.00
N GLY A 79 9.87 0.56 13.66
CA GLY A 79 9.93 0.53 15.12
C GLY A 79 8.93 -0.47 15.67
N VAL A 80 8.00 0.01 16.50
CA VAL A 80 6.96 -0.83 17.09
C VAL A 80 5.72 -0.96 16.22
N GLN A 81 5.63 -0.16 15.15
CA GLN A 81 4.49 -0.21 14.25
C GLN A 81 4.62 -1.38 13.30
N ARG A 82 3.51 -2.06 13.07
CA ARG A 82 3.45 -3.16 12.12
C ARG A 82 2.07 -3.18 11.48
N VAL A 83 2.04 -3.26 10.16
CA VAL A 83 0.81 -3.33 9.38
C VAL A 83 0.90 -4.54 8.46
N GLU A 84 -0.13 -5.35 8.44
CA GLU A 84 -0.17 -6.54 7.58
C GLU A 84 -1.41 -6.53 6.70
N ALA A 85 -1.30 -7.17 5.56
CA ALA A 85 -2.44 -7.38 4.68
C ALA A 85 -2.21 -8.65 3.86
N ALA A 86 -3.30 -9.34 3.56
CA ALA A 86 -3.28 -10.48 2.65
C ALA A 86 -4.15 -10.16 1.45
N ALA A 87 -3.82 -10.75 0.31
CA ALA A 87 -4.56 -10.52 -0.92
C ALA A 87 -4.31 -11.67 -1.89
N PRO A 88 -5.10 -11.78 -2.97
CA PRO A 88 -4.91 -12.84 -3.96
C PRO A 88 -3.55 -12.82 -4.67
N THR A 89 -2.88 -11.68 -4.74
CA THR A 89 -1.54 -11.57 -5.35
C THR A 89 -0.60 -10.80 -4.45
N VAL A 90 0.71 -11.00 -4.64
CA VAL A 90 1.73 -10.31 -3.85
C VAL A 90 1.67 -8.79 -4.03
N PRO A 91 1.60 -8.25 -5.27
CA PRO A 91 1.47 -6.81 -5.42
C PRO A 91 0.27 -6.23 -4.68
N LEU A 92 -0.88 -6.89 -4.76
CA LEU A 92 -2.08 -6.43 -4.06
C LEU A 92 -1.91 -6.47 -2.54
N ALA A 93 -1.29 -7.50 -2.01
CA ALA A 93 -1.03 -7.61 -0.58
C ALA A 93 -0.13 -6.45 -0.10
N LEU A 94 0.93 -6.17 -0.85
CA LEU A 94 1.86 -5.10 -0.51
C LEU A 94 1.20 -3.72 -0.63
N LEU A 95 0.41 -3.50 -1.68
CA LEU A 95 -0.34 -2.25 -1.85
C LEU A 95 -1.33 -2.02 -0.72
N LYS A 96 -2.05 -3.07 -0.31
CA LYS A 96 -2.99 -2.96 0.81
C LYS A 96 -2.27 -2.60 2.11
N ALA A 97 -1.17 -3.27 2.40
CA ALA A 97 -0.38 -2.97 3.60
C ALA A 97 0.13 -1.53 3.56
N MET A 98 0.63 -1.09 2.40
CA MET A 98 1.13 0.27 2.23
C MET A 98 0.02 1.30 2.48
N VAL A 99 -1.14 1.13 1.87
CA VAL A 99 -2.24 2.06 2.03
C VAL A 99 -2.73 2.09 3.48
N ARG A 100 -2.79 0.93 4.13
CA ARG A 100 -3.13 0.87 5.56
C ARG A 100 -2.14 1.63 6.42
N ALA A 101 -0.84 1.48 6.12
CA ALA A 101 0.20 2.19 6.85
C ALA A 101 0.09 3.70 6.64
N LEU A 102 -0.14 4.13 5.39
CA LEU A 102 -0.30 5.55 5.07
C LEU A 102 -1.52 6.13 5.77
N ALA A 103 -2.64 5.40 5.77
CA ALA A 103 -3.86 5.86 6.43
C ALA A 103 -3.68 5.95 7.93
N ALA A 104 -3.02 4.96 8.54
CA ALA A 104 -2.74 4.96 9.97
C ALA A 104 -1.82 6.12 10.36
N ASN A 105 -0.77 6.36 9.55
CA ASN A 105 0.16 7.46 9.82
C ASN A 105 -0.51 8.82 9.64
N ALA A 106 -1.36 8.97 8.62
CA ALA A 106 -2.08 10.22 8.42
C ALA A 106 -2.95 10.54 9.62
N THR A 107 -3.70 9.56 10.13
CA THR A 107 -4.52 9.72 11.30
C THR A 107 -3.68 9.92 12.56
N GLY A 108 -2.65 9.08 12.73
CA GLY A 108 -1.76 9.16 13.87
C GLY A 108 -0.97 10.47 13.91
N ASN A 109 -0.47 10.92 12.75
CA ASN A 109 0.25 12.18 12.67
C ASN A 109 -0.64 13.36 13.01
N GLY A 110 -1.88 13.34 12.53
CA GLY A 110 -2.84 14.38 12.88
C GLY A 110 -3.11 14.40 14.40
N GLN A 111 -3.27 13.24 14.95
CA GLN A 111 -3.48 13.10 16.39
C GLN A 111 -2.26 13.54 17.19
N ALA A 112 -1.09 13.12 16.77
CA ALA A 112 0.15 13.50 17.41
C ALA A 112 0.37 15.01 17.36
N ALA A 113 0.05 15.63 16.23
CA ALA A 113 0.14 17.07 16.08
C ALA A 113 -0.83 17.77 17.02
N SER A 114 -2.00 17.21 17.24
CA SER A 114 -2.97 17.75 18.17
C SER A 114 -2.47 17.66 19.61
N ASP A 115 -1.82 16.56 19.92
CA ASP A 115 -1.30 16.32 21.28
C ASP A 115 -0.05 17.14 21.56
N GLY A 116 0.68 17.44 20.52
CA GLY A 116 1.89 18.21 20.60
C GLY A 116 1.65 19.67 20.74
#